data_6ef13da3f14dbe4856e6622b8a39e00c
#
_entry.id   6ef13da3f14dbe4856e6622b8a39e00c
#
_cell.length_a   1.000
_cell.length_b   1.000
_cell.length_c   1.000
_cell.angle_alpha   90.00
_cell.angle_beta   90.00
_cell.angle_gamma   90.00
#
_symmetry.space_group_name_H-M   'P 1'
#
loop_
_entity.id
_entity.type
_entity.pdbx_description
1 polymer ?
#
loop_
_entity_poly.entity_id
_entity_poly.type
_entity_poly.pdbx_seq_one_letter_code
_entity_poly.pdbx_strand_id
1 'polypeptide(L)' 'MSEKTLVGSAAGDDPAEGLRAVRALRDLADRLETLQVGRARDLGWSWQEVADALGVSKQAVHKKHGRRI' A
#
# COMPACT_ATOMS: atom_id res chain seq x y z
N MET A 1 9.70 -14.91 -0.59
CA MET A 1 8.31 -15.42 -0.64
C MET A 1 7.54 -14.66 -1.70
N SER A 2 6.83 -15.35 -2.56
CA SER A 2 6.07 -14.72 -3.63
C SER A 2 4.74 -14.17 -3.10
N GLU A 3 4.21 -13.18 -3.80
CA GLU A 3 2.91 -12.59 -3.49
C GLU A 3 1.79 -13.64 -3.48
N LYS A 4 1.81 -14.57 -4.42
CA LYS A 4 0.86 -15.67 -4.51
C LYS A 4 0.91 -16.56 -3.26
N THR A 5 2.10 -16.83 -2.73
CA THR A 5 2.28 -17.60 -1.50
C THR A 5 1.70 -16.87 -0.29
N LEU A 6 1.88 -15.54 -0.21
CA LEU A 6 1.34 -14.73 0.88
C LEU A 6 -0.19 -14.74 0.87
N VAL A 7 -0.80 -14.65 -0.30
CA VAL A 7 -2.27 -14.72 -0.42
C VAL A 7 -2.77 -16.09 0.01
N GLY A 8 -2.11 -17.19 -0.38
CA GLY A 8 -2.47 -18.53 0.03
C GLY A 8 -2.39 -18.71 1.54
N SER A 9 -1.33 -18.20 2.18
CA SER A 9 -1.17 -18.27 3.64
C SER A 9 -2.25 -17.44 4.35
N ALA A 10 -2.62 -16.27 3.82
CA ALA A 10 -3.65 -15.43 4.43
C ALA A 10 -5.04 -16.07 4.37
N ALA A 11 -5.29 -16.96 3.40
CA ALA A 11 -6.55 -17.67 3.23
C ALA A 11 -6.59 -19.01 4.00
N GLY A 12 -5.52 -19.40 4.68
CA GLY A 12 -5.43 -20.66 5.42
C GLY A 12 -6.23 -20.65 6.72
N ASP A 13 -6.34 -21.83 7.34
CA ASP A 13 -7.17 -22.04 8.54
C ASP A 13 -6.47 -21.63 9.85
N ASP A 14 -5.15 -21.51 9.86
CA ASP A 14 -4.40 -21.09 11.06
C ASP A 14 -4.41 -19.56 11.20
N PRO A 15 -5.13 -19.00 12.18
CA PRO A 15 -5.21 -17.55 12.34
C PRO A 15 -3.85 -16.88 12.56
N ALA A 16 -2.94 -17.51 13.30
CA ALA A 16 -1.63 -16.93 13.56
C ALA A 16 -0.81 -16.81 12.27
N GLU A 17 -0.80 -17.85 11.48
CA GLU A 17 -0.14 -17.86 10.18
C GLU A 17 -0.80 -16.88 9.21
N GLY A 18 -2.13 -16.89 9.16
CA GLY A 18 -2.90 -15.98 8.31
C GLY A 18 -2.65 -14.51 8.64
N LEU A 19 -2.62 -14.17 9.93
CA LEU A 19 -2.36 -12.80 10.36
C LEU A 19 -0.94 -12.35 10.05
N ARG A 20 0.05 -13.23 10.19
CA ARG A 20 1.42 -12.91 9.77
C ARG A 20 1.52 -12.66 8.27
N ALA A 21 0.80 -13.45 7.48
CA ALA A 21 0.75 -13.25 6.03
C ALA A 21 0.09 -11.91 5.66
N VAL A 22 -0.98 -11.54 6.35
CA VAL A 22 -1.63 -10.23 6.16
C VAL A 22 -0.66 -9.08 6.46
N ARG A 23 0.10 -9.19 7.54
CA ARG A 23 1.11 -8.20 7.91
C ARG A 23 2.16 -8.04 6.81
N ALA A 24 2.65 -9.16 6.28
CA ALA A 24 3.63 -9.14 5.19
C ALA A 24 3.06 -8.50 3.91
N LEU A 25 1.80 -8.78 3.59
CA LEU A 25 1.12 -8.18 2.44
C LEU A 25 0.93 -6.66 2.62
N ARG A 26 0.61 -6.22 3.82
CA ARG A 26 0.49 -4.79 4.12
C ARG A 26 1.83 -4.07 3.96
N ASP A 27 2.92 -4.67 4.44
CA ASP A 27 4.26 -4.10 4.29
C ASP A 27 4.65 -3.99 2.82
N LEU A 28 4.35 -5.00 2.02
CA LEU A 28 4.58 -4.98 0.59
C LEU A 28 3.75 -3.88 -0.08
N ALA A 29 2.45 -3.80 0.25
CA ALA A 29 1.56 -2.79 -0.31
C ALA A 29 2.04 -1.38 0.03
N ASP A 30 2.52 -1.15 1.25
CA ASP A 30 3.05 0.15 1.67
C ASP A 30 4.28 0.56 0.86
N ARG A 31 5.18 -0.38 0.58
CA ARG A 31 6.36 -0.11 -0.24
C ARG A 31 5.99 0.22 -1.68
N LEU A 32 5.05 -0.52 -2.24
CA LEU A 32 4.54 -0.27 -3.59
C LEU A 32 3.78 1.06 -3.65
N GLU A 33 3.00 1.37 -2.63
CA GLU A 33 2.28 2.64 -2.54
C GLU A 33 3.25 3.82 -2.56
N THR A 34 4.30 3.79 -1.75
CA THR A 34 5.30 4.86 -1.71
C THR A 34 5.95 5.06 -3.08
N LEU A 35 6.30 3.97 -3.75
CA LEU A 35 6.88 4.01 -5.08
C LEU A 35 5.93 4.64 -6.10
N GLN A 36 4.67 4.21 -6.11
CA GLN A 36 3.69 4.68 -7.08
C GLN A 36 3.25 6.12 -6.82
N VAL A 37 3.14 6.52 -5.55
CA VAL A 37 2.86 7.91 -5.20
C VAL A 37 4.00 8.82 -5.69
N GLY A 38 5.25 8.41 -5.50
CA GLY A 38 6.40 9.13 -6.01
C GLY A 38 6.34 9.32 -7.53
N ARG A 39 6.02 8.24 -8.26
CA ARG A 39 5.85 8.28 -9.72
C ARG A 39 4.74 9.24 -10.15
N ALA A 40 3.60 9.16 -9.48
CA ALA A 40 2.47 10.04 -9.79
C ALA A 40 2.85 11.51 -9.60
N ARG A 41 3.51 11.82 -8.50
CA ARG A 41 3.97 13.20 -8.22
C ARG A 41 4.99 13.67 -9.26
N ASP A 42 5.91 12.82 -9.65
CA ASP A 42 6.89 13.14 -10.69
C ASP A 42 6.21 13.41 -12.04
N LEU A 43 5.09 12.77 -12.30
CA LEU A 43 4.28 13.00 -13.50
C LEU A 43 3.36 14.22 -13.38
N GLY A 44 3.37 14.92 -12.24
CA GLY A 44 2.58 16.12 -12.05
C GLY A 44 1.18 15.89 -11.46
N TRP A 45 0.89 14.71 -10.94
CA TRP A 45 -0.40 14.44 -10.32
C TRP A 45 -0.59 15.29 -9.07
N SER A 46 -1.80 15.78 -8.88
CA SER A 46 -2.18 16.45 -7.63
C SER A 46 -2.36 15.42 -6.50
N TRP A 47 -2.29 15.88 -5.26
CA TRP A 47 -2.59 15.02 -4.11
C TRP A 47 -4.01 14.47 -4.17
N GLN A 48 -4.97 15.27 -4.69
CA GLN A 48 -6.34 14.80 -4.84
C GLN A 48 -6.43 13.64 -5.84
N GLU A 49 -5.73 13.73 -6.95
CA GLU A 49 -5.69 12.65 -7.94
C GLU A 49 -5.09 11.37 -7.37
N VAL A 50 -4.01 11.50 -6.60
CA VAL A 50 -3.40 10.35 -5.91
C VAL A 50 -4.38 9.73 -4.91
N ALA A 51 -5.02 10.56 -4.10
CA ALA A 51 -6.00 10.10 -3.10
C ALA A 51 -7.17 9.37 -3.76
N ASP A 52 -7.69 9.91 -4.84
CA ASP A 52 -8.80 9.29 -5.59
C ASP A 52 -8.42 7.92 -6.12
N ALA A 53 -7.22 7.79 -6.67
CA ALA A 53 -6.72 6.49 -7.17
C ALA A 53 -6.53 5.47 -6.06
N LEU A 54 -6.09 5.91 -4.87
CA LEU A 54 -5.91 5.04 -3.70
C LEU A 54 -7.20 4.75 -2.94
N GLY A 55 -8.26 5.52 -3.21
CA GLY A 55 -9.52 5.36 -2.49
C GLY A 55 -9.50 5.87 -1.06
N VAL A 56 -8.68 6.89 -0.79
CA VAL A 56 -8.52 7.49 0.55
C VAL A 56 -8.69 9.01 0.46
N SER A 57 -8.70 9.67 1.61
CA SER A 57 -8.80 11.14 1.63
C SER A 57 -7.48 11.80 1.23
N LYS A 58 -7.57 13.02 0.70
CA LYS A 58 -6.41 13.84 0.38
C LYS A 58 -5.52 14.06 1.61
N GLN A 59 -6.14 14.33 2.78
CA GLN A 59 -5.41 14.52 4.02
C GLN A 59 -4.61 13.29 4.42
N ALA A 60 -5.20 12.10 4.28
CA ALA A 60 -4.53 10.84 4.63
C ALA A 60 -3.29 10.62 3.78
N VAL A 61 -3.39 10.82 2.48
CA VAL A 61 -2.26 10.66 1.54
C VAL A 61 -1.19 11.70 1.82
N HIS A 62 -1.58 12.96 1.97
CA HIS A 62 -0.63 14.04 2.21
C HIS A 62 0.10 13.86 3.54
N LYS A 63 -0.61 13.43 4.58
CA LYS A 63 -0.01 13.16 5.89
C LYS A 63 1.04 12.04 5.79
N LYS A 64 0.73 11.00 5.03
CA LYS A 64 1.61 9.82 4.91
C LYS A 64 2.82 10.07 4.01
N HIS A 65 2.63 10.78 2.90
CA HIS A 65 3.64 10.89 1.84
C HIS A 65 4.17 12.31 1.60
N GLY A 66 3.52 13.33 2.12
CA GLY A 66 3.83 14.73 1.81
C GLY A 66 5.25 15.16 2.17
N ARG A 67 5.84 14.59 3.21
CA ARG A 67 7.20 14.93 3.65
C ARG A 67 8.30 14.23 2.86
N ARG A 68 7.97 13.17 2.16
CA ARG A 68 8.94 12.33 1.43
C ARG A 68 9.02 12.67 -0.04
N ILE A 69 8.01 13.34 -0.50
CA ILE A 69 7.81 13.65 -1.90
C ILE A 69 7.46 15.13 -2.06
#